data_07bcff8a91743e3977206b712b566ebf
#
_entry.id   07bcff8a91743e3977206b712b566ebf
#
_cell.length_a   1.000
_cell.length_b   1.000
_cell.length_c   1.000
_cell.angle_alpha   90.00
_cell.angle_beta   90.00
_cell.angle_gamma   90.00
#
_symmetry.space_group_name_H-M   'P 1'
#
loop_
_entity.id
_entity.type
_entity.pdbx_description
1 polymer ?
#
loop_
_entity_poly.entity_id
_entity_poly.type
_entity_poly.pdbx_seq_one_letter_code
_entity_poly.pdbx_strand_id
1 'polypeptide(L)'
;ARVLTDDFLPAVEAAKAAGFNHFEAGGGARYQALYLYCREDAFDMMDRFRATVGPDVNLQTLARGVNVVGLDSQSSDVIDAHAKLFKKHGITTIRNFDALNDVNNLIYSGQCIHNAGLKHEVVVALMALPPGCEGAHTPEFYVGRLKSILDADLPFSSVCFKDASGTTTPAVVYDTIKAARALLGPDVHIQIHAHET
;
A
#
# COMPACT_ATOMS: atom_id res chain seq x y z
N ALA A 1 2.61 16.80 -2.71
CA ALA A 1 3.66 15.96 -2.12
C ALA A 1 4.80 16.76 -1.46
N ARG A 2 4.83 18.10 -1.58
CA ARG A 2 5.86 18.98 -0.99
C ARG A 2 5.32 19.77 0.20
N VAL A 3 4.44 19.18 0.96
CA VAL A 3 3.83 19.76 2.16
C VAL A 3 4.71 19.43 3.35
N LEU A 4 5.01 20.41 4.20
CA LEU A 4 5.77 20.20 5.43
C LEU A 4 4.96 19.41 6.46
N THR A 5 5.66 18.77 7.38
CA THR A 5 5.01 17.99 8.44
C THR A 5 4.10 18.89 9.30
N ASP A 6 4.54 20.11 9.61
CA ASP A 6 3.74 21.07 10.37
C ASP A 6 2.45 21.51 9.65
N ASP A 7 2.44 21.51 8.32
CA ASP A 7 1.29 21.97 7.54
C ASP A 7 0.11 20.98 7.57
N PHE A 8 0.39 19.67 7.62
CA PHE A 8 -0.68 18.66 7.53
C PHE A 8 -1.08 18.07 8.89
N LEU A 9 -0.22 18.10 9.91
CA LEU A 9 -0.55 17.52 11.22
C LEU A 9 -1.82 18.10 11.84
N PRO A 10 -2.13 19.41 11.75
CA PRO A 10 -3.40 19.93 12.24
C PRO A 10 -4.64 19.29 11.58
N ALA A 11 -4.57 18.96 10.29
CA ALA A 11 -5.64 18.25 9.60
C ALA A 11 -5.78 16.79 10.09
N VAL A 12 -4.66 16.12 10.38
CA VAL A 12 -4.66 14.78 10.97
C VAL A 12 -5.28 14.80 12.38
N GLU A 13 -4.94 15.78 13.20
CA GLU A 13 -5.51 15.98 14.52
C GLU A 13 -7.04 16.20 14.46
N ALA A 14 -7.49 17.06 13.56
CA ALA A 14 -8.92 17.30 13.35
C ALA A 14 -9.65 16.03 12.87
N ALA A 15 -9.06 15.27 11.95
CA ALA A 15 -9.62 14.02 11.48
C ALA A 15 -9.69 12.97 12.60
N LYS A 16 -8.65 12.86 13.46
CA LYS A 16 -8.66 12.01 14.65
C LYS A 16 -9.78 12.42 15.60
N ALA A 17 -9.94 13.69 15.85
CA ALA A 17 -11.01 14.22 16.71
C ALA A 17 -12.41 13.93 16.14
N ALA A 18 -12.55 13.86 14.82
CA ALA A 18 -13.77 13.46 14.12
C ALA A 18 -14.02 11.93 14.14
N GLY A 19 -13.16 11.14 14.77
CA GLY A 19 -13.34 9.69 14.94
C GLY A 19 -12.65 8.81 13.87
N PHE A 20 -11.86 9.38 12.97
CA PHE A 20 -11.06 8.56 12.06
C PHE A 20 -10.01 7.76 12.82
N ASN A 21 -9.90 6.46 12.50
CA ASN A 21 -9.00 5.51 13.15
C ASN A 21 -8.08 4.76 12.16
N HIS A 22 -8.09 5.14 10.89
CA HIS A 22 -7.26 4.61 9.84
C HIS A 22 -6.75 5.77 8.98
N PHE A 23 -5.42 5.87 8.83
CA PHE A 23 -4.78 6.90 8.02
C PHE A 23 -3.77 6.27 7.08
N GLU A 24 -3.75 6.71 5.84
CA GLU A 24 -2.65 6.45 4.93
C GLU A 24 -1.56 7.49 5.20
N ALA A 25 -0.53 7.08 5.95
CA ALA A 25 0.50 7.94 6.50
C ALA A 25 1.67 8.21 5.54
N GLY A 26 1.51 7.85 4.27
CA GLY A 26 2.51 8.10 3.24
C GLY A 26 2.97 6.82 2.54
N GLY A 27 4.22 6.81 2.13
CA GLY A 27 4.85 5.73 1.37
C GLY A 27 6.10 6.25 0.67
N GLY A 28 6.56 5.55 -0.38
CA GLY A 28 7.79 5.91 -1.07
C GLY A 28 7.84 7.35 -1.55
N ALA A 29 6.76 7.84 -2.17
CA ALA A 29 6.70 9.21 -2.66
C ALA A 29 6.77 10.24 -1.53
N ARG A 30 6.10 10.00 -0.40
CA ARG A 30 6.16 10.90 0.76
C ARG A 30 7.55 10.87 1.41
N TYR A 31 8.11 9.69 1.61
CA TYR A 31 9.46 9.51 2.16
C TYR A 31 10.49 10.29 1.33
N GLN A 32 10.47 10.10 0.01
CA GLN A 32 11.39 10.78 -0.91
C GLN A 32 11.16 12.30 -0.96
N ALA A 33 9.90 12.75 -0.96
CA ALA A 33 9.58 14.17 -1.02
C ALA A 33 10.05 14.92 0.23
N LEU A 34 9.92 14.34 1.41
CA LEU A 34 10.41 14.92 2.66
C LEU A 34 11.92 15.13 2.59
N TYR A 35 12.65 14.09 2.23
CA TYR A 35 14.12 14.14 2.15
C TYR A 35 14.60 15.08 1.04
N LEU A 36 14.12 14.92 -0.19
CA LEU A 36 14.67 15.61 -1.37
C LEU A 36 14.20 17.08 -1.49
N TYR A 37 13.00 17.40 -1.04
CA TYR A 37 12.38 18.72 -1.28
C TYR A 37 12.06 19.50 -0.02
N CYS A 38 11.65 18.82 1.05
CA CYS A 38 11.26 19.49 2.29
C CYS A 38 12.42 19.62 3.27
N ARG A 39 13.51 18.86 3.09
CA ARG A 39 14.65 18.77 4.01
C ARG A 39 14.21 18.33 5.41
N GLU A 40 13.24 17.47 5.49
CA GLU A 40 12.72 16.86 6.70
C GLU A 40 13.11 15.38 6.78
N ASP A 41 13.29 14.89 8.00
CA ASP A 41 13.45 13.47 8.27
C ASP A 41 12.09 12.78 8.22
N ALA A 42 11.99 11.74 7.37
CA ALA A 42 10.74 11.00 7.22
C ALA A 42 10.40 10.16 8.46
N PHE A 43 11.39 9.75 9.25
CA PHE A 43 11.17 9.03 10.51
C PHE A 43 10.64 9.96 11.59
N ASP A 44 11.17 11.17 11.70
CA ASP A 44 10.62 12.21 12.58
C ASP A 44 9.14 12.51 12.23
N MET A 45 8.83 12.60 10.94
CA MET A 45 7.45 12.76 10.49
C MET A 45 6.56 11.61 10.95
N MET A 46 7.01 10.36 10.82
CA MET A 46 6.25 9.18 11.25
C MET A 46 6.02 9.20 12.78
N ASP A 47 7.04 9.52 13.55
CA ASP A 47 6.97 9.60 15.01
C ASP A 47 5.98 10.69 15.45
N ARG A 48 6.03 11.85 14.81
CA ARG A 48 5.09 12.96 15.06
C ARG A 48 3.67 12.59 14.65
N PHE A 49 3.50 11.92 13.52
CA PHE A 49 2.19 11.43 13.09
C PHE A 49 1.62 10.45 14.13
N ARG A 50 2.43 9.48 14.57
CA ARG A 50 2.04 8.52 15.61
C ARG A 50 1.69 9.19 16.92
N ALA A 51 2.46 10.17 17.35
CA ALA A 51 2.18 10.95 18.56
C ALA A 51 0.85 11.71 18.47
N THR A 52 0.53 12.27 17.29
CA THR A 52 -0.71 13.01 17.04
C THR A 52 -1.95 12.11 17.10
N VAL A 53 -1.91 10.93 16.50
CA VAL A 53 -3.11 10.06 16.42
C VAL A 53 -3.24 9.09 17.59
N GLY A 54 -2.18 8.86 18.37
CA GLY A 54 -2.16 7.91 19.49
C GLY A 54 -1.93 6.46 19.07
N PRO A 55 -1.79 5.53 20.02
CA PRO A 55 -1.34 4.15 19.77
C PRO A 55 -2.34 3.27 19.01
N ASP A 56 -3.63 3.52 19.19
CA ASP A 56 -4.72 2.63 18.73
C ASP A 56 -5.13 2.84 17.26
N VAL A 57 -4.60 3.87 16.62
CA VAL A 57 -4.95 4.22 15.24
C VAL A 57 -4.10 3.41 14.26
N ASN A 58 -4.73 2.88 13.22
CA ASN A 58 -4.03 2.21 12.13
C ASN A 58 -3.32 3.25 11.24
N LEU A 59 -1.99 3.19 11.22
CA LEU A 59 -1.16 3.95 10.29
C LEU A 59 -0.68 3.02 9.18
N GLN A 60 -1.14 3.29 7.98
CA GLN A 60 -0.79 2.53 6.80
C GLN A 60 0.19 3.32 5.94
N THR A 61 1.17 2.63 5.41
CA THR A 61 2.10 3.18 4.40
C THR A 61 2.13 2.26 3.18
N LEU A 62 2.67 2.76 2.08
CA LEU A 62 2.76 2.04 0.82
C LEU A 62 4.20 1.65 0.54
N ALA A 63 4.43 0.38 0.19
CA ALA A 63 5.70 -0.15 -0.30
C ALA A 63 5.56 -0.70 -1.71
N ARG A 64 6.64 -0.60 -2.49
CA ARG A 64 6.71 -1.01 -3.90
C ARG A 64 7.46 -2.34 -4.05
N GLY A 65 6.97 -3.40 -3.38
CA GLY A 65 7.60 -4.72 -3.42
C GLY A 65 9.09 -4.65 -3.09
N VAL A 66 9.92 -5.19 -3.95
CA VAL A 66 11.40 -5.18 -3.80
C VAL A 66 12.05 -3.80 -3.89
N ASN A 67 11.31 -2.78 -4.35
CA ASN A 67 11.80 -1.40 -4.41
C ASN A 67 11.57 -0.64 -3.09
N VAL A 68 10.72 -1.15 -2.21
CA VAL A 68 10.25 -0.53 -0.95
C VAL A 68 9.87 0.94 -1.12
N VAL A 69 10.62 1.91 -0.63
CA VAL A 69 10.38 3.35 -0.84
C VAL A 69 11.11 3.91 -2.06
N GLY A 70 12.00 3.14 -2.67
CA GLY A 70 12.82 3.54 -3.82
C GLY A 70 12.11 3.38 -5.16
N LEU A 71 12.86 3.64 -6.24
CA LEU A 71 12.43 3.45 -7.62
C LEU A 71 13.13 2.26 -8.30
N ASP A 72 14.22 1.79 -7.72
CA ASP A 72 14.97 0.62 -8.17
C ASP A 72 14.89 -0.51 -7.13
N SER A 73 15.18 -1.74 -7.55
CA SER A 73 15.25 -2.90 -6.66
C SER A 73 16.31 -2.70 -5.59
N GLN A 74 15.94 -3.02 -4.36
CA GLN A 74 16.80 -2.89 -3.20
C GLN A 74 17.40 -4.25 -2.82
N SER A 75 18.52 -4.22 -2.10
CA SER A 75 19.11 -5.41 -1.51
C SER A 75 18.24 -5.97 -0.37
N SER A 76 18.38 -7.25 -0.09
CA SER A 76 17.54 -7.95 0.91
C SER A 76 17.64 -7.33 2.31
N ASP A 77 18.81 -6.83 2.70
CA ASP A 77 19.03 -6.17 3.99
C ASP A 77 18.29 -4.82 4.08
N VAL A 78 18.22 -4.06 2.97
CA VAL A 78 17.43 -2.82 2.90
C VAL A 78 15.94 -3.10 2.97
N ILE A 79 15.45 -4.15 2.30
CA ILE A 79 14.03 -4.53 2.36
C ILE A 79 13.65 -4.94 3.78
N ASP A 80 14.47 -5.73 4.46
CA ASP A 80 14.25 -6.12 5.86
C ASP A 80 14.33 -4.93 6.81
N ALA A 81 15.34 -4.07 6.63
CA ALA A 81 15.50 -2.85 7.43
C ALA A 81 14.30 -1.89 7.26
N HIS A 82 13.75 -1.77 6.05
CA HIS A 82 12.55 -0.97 5.78
C HIS A 82 11.39 -1.41 6.67
N ALA A 83 11.04 -2.70 6.67
CA ALA A 83 9.94 -3.21 7.47
C ALA A 83 10.15 -2.95 8.99
N LYS A 84 11.35 -3.22 9.50
CA LYS A 84 11.73 -3.02 10.90
C LYS A 84 11.68 -1.55 11.31
N LEU A 85 12.22 -0.65 10.48
CA LEU A 85 12.23 0.79 10.75
C LEU A 85 10.82 1.39 10.71
N PHE A 86 10.02 1.02 9.73
CA PHE A 86 8.64 1.49 9.65
C PHE A 86 7.83 1.04 10.87
N LYS A 87 8.01 -0.21 11.33
CA LYS A 87 7.43 -0.68 12.59
C LYS A 87 7.90 0.14 13.79
N LYS A 88 9.21 0.37 13.89
CA LYS A 88 9.82 1.15 14.98
C LYS A 88 9.23 2.56 15.07
N HIS A 89 8.98 3.19 13.92
CA HIS A 89 8.45 4.55 13.81
C HIS A 89 6.92 4.61 13.70
N GLY A 90 6.23 3.59 14.23
CA GLY A 90 4.80 3.63 14.51
C GLY A 90 3.87 3.23 13.38
N ILE A 91 4.37 2.76 12.24
CA ILE A 91 3.53 2.18 11.20
C ILE A 91 2.97 0.84 11.69
N THR A 92 1.73 0.56 11.33
CA THR A 92 1.02 -0.67 11.73
C THR A 92 0.68 -1.56 10.54
N THR A 93 0.52 -0.99 9.35
CA THR A 93 0.16 -1.71 8.13
C THR A 93 1.02 -1.25 6.97
N ILE A 94 1.51 -2.19 6.17
CA ILE A 94 2.16 -1.87 4.89
C ILE A 94 1.29 -2.42 3.75
N ARG A 95 0.85 -1.52 2.87
CA ARG A 95 0.25 -1.82 1.57
C ARG A 95 1.37 -2.07 0.58
N ASN A 96 1.55 -3.32 0.16
CA ASN A 96 2.67 -3.76 -0.64
C ASN A 96 2.23 -4.13 -2.05
N PHE A 97 2.77 -3.47 -3.06
CA PHE A 97 2.38 -3.67 -4.45
C PHE A 97 3.58 -3.85 -5.39
N ASP A 98 3.33 -4.53 -6.48
CA ASP A 98 4.19 -4.50 -7.67
C ASP A 98 3.40 -3.93 -8.85
N ALA A 99 3.98 -2.97 -9.58
CA ALA A 99 3.28 -2.27 -10.67
C ALA A 99 2.94 -3.19 -11.85
N LEU A 100 3.68 -4.29 -12.01
CA LEU A 100 3.49 -5.29 -13.06
C LEU A 100 2.67 -6.50 -12.58
N ASN A 101 2.22 -6.49 -11.33
CA ASN A 101 1.54 -7.62 -10.69
C ASN A 101 2.39 -8.91 -10.68
N ASP A 102 3.72 -8.78 -10.58
CA ASP A 102 4.60 -9.93 -10.40
C ASP A 102 4.68 -10.29 -8.92
N VAL A 103 4.10 -11.45 -8.57
CA VAL A 103 4.08 -11.95 -7.20
C VAL A 103 5.48 -12.19 -6.64
N ASN A 104 6.45 -12.53 -7.49
CA ASN A 104 7.83 -12.77 -7.05
C ASN A 104 8.45 -11.53 -6.39
N ASN A 105 8.06 -10.34 -6.84
CA ASN A 105 8.50 -9.07 -6.25
C ASN A 105 7.84 -8.78 -4.91
N LEU A 106 6.79 -9.52 -4.52
CA LEU A 106 6.07 -9.34 -3.25
C LEU A 106 6.49 -10.35 -2.17
N ILE A 107 7.03 -11.51 -2.55
CA ILE A 107 7.27 -12.62 -1.61
C ILE A 107 8.23 -12.18 -0.50
N TYR A 108 9.43 -11.76 -0.84
CA TYR A 108 10.43 -11.42 0.17
C TYR A 108 10.04 -10.19 1.00
N SER A 109 9.54 -9.13 0.36
CA SER A 109 9.09 -7.94 1.07
C SER A 109 7.90 -8.21 1.99
N GLY A 110 6.95 -9.03 1.56
CA GLY A 110 5.82 -9.46 2.38
C GLY A 110 6.24 -10.31 3.58
N GLN A 111 7.23 -11.20 3.40
CA GLN A 111 7.80 -11.96 4.50
C GLN A 111 8.49 -11.06 5.53
N CYS A 112 9.25 -10.04 5.09
CA CYS A 112 9.87 -9.06 5.98
C CYS A 112 8.82 -8.25 6.75
N ILE A 113 7.72 -7.84 6.09
CA ILE A 113 6.60 -7.14 6.72
C ILE A 113 5.99 -8.00 7.83
N HIS A 114 5.70 -9.26 7.53
CA HIS A 114 5.15 -10.22 8.50
C HIS A 114 6.09 -10.44 9.69
N ASN A 115 7.37 -10.70 9.42
CA ASN A 115 8.39 -10.93 10.44
C ASN A 115 8.62 -9.73 11.36
N ALA A 116 8.43 -8.51 10.84
CA ALA A 116 8.47 -7.29 11.64
C ALA A 116 7.22 -7.10 12.53
N GLY A 117 6.21 -7.96 12.43
CA GLY A 117 4.95 -7.85 13.17
C GLY A 117 4.05 -6.72 12.67
N LEU A 118 4.13 -6.42 11.37
CA LEU A 118 3.24 -5.48 10.67
C LEU A 118 2.10 -6.23 10.00
N LYS A 119 0.96 -5.57 9.85
CA LYS A 119 -0.11 -6.05 8.96
C LYS A 119 0.34 -5.86 7.52
N HIS A 120 0.19 -6.92 6.72
CA HIS A 120 0.50 -6.89 5.30
C HIS A 120 -0.80 -6.79 4.50
N GLU A 121 -0.97 -5.72 3.75
CA GLU A 121 -2.01 -5.59 2.74
C GLU A 121 -1.40 -5.82 1.36
N VAL A 122 -1.76 -6.93 0.72
CA VAL A 122 -1.29 -7.24 -0.62
C VAL A 122 -2.11 -6.50 -1.67
N VAL A 123 -1.48 -6.14 -2.78
CA VAL A 123 -2.11 -5.32 -3.82
C VAL A 123 -2.15 -6.04 -5.15
N VAL A 124 -3.29 -5.93 -5.82
CA VAL A 124 -3.44 -6.19 -7.25
C VAL A 124 -3.63 -4.85 -7.95
N ALA A 125 -2.69 -4.48 -8.81
CA ALA A 125 -2.73 -3.22 -9.56
C ALA A 125 -3.72 -3.31 -10.73
N LEU A 126 -4.60 -2.31 -10.80
CA LEU A 126 -5.61 -2.15 -11.84
C LEU A 126 -5.22 -1.02 -12.80
N MET A 127 -5.65 -1.11 -14.05
CA MET A 127 -5.65 -0.02 -15.02
C MET A 127 -6.53 -0.38 -16.22
N ALA A 128 -6.94 0.59 -17.02
CA ALA A 128 -7.46 0.34 -18.36
C ALA A 128 -6.33 0.36 -19.38
N LEU A 129 -6.45 -0.45 -20.42
CA LEU A 129 -5.55 -0.37 -21.56
C LEU A 129 -5.90 0.86 -22.42
N PRO A 130 -4.91 1.44 -23.10
CA PRO A 130 -5.17 2.47 -24.09
C PRO A 130 -6.13 1.99 -25.18
N PRO A 131 -6.87 2.88 -25.84
CA PRO A 131 -7.76 2.52 -26.95
C PRO A 131 -7.05 1.72 -28.03
N GLY A 132 -7.66 0.62 -28.47
CA GLY A 132 -7.12 -0.29 -29.47
C GLY A 132 -6.12 -1.32 -28.95
N CYS A 133 -5.81 -1.34 -27.66
CA CYS A 133 -5.01 -2.38 -27.02
C CYS A 133 -5.91 -3.45 -26.40
N GLU A 134 -5.49 -4.71 -26.52
CA GLU A 134 -6.19 -5.87 -25.95
C GLU A 134 -5.21 -6.71 -25.11
N GLY A 135 -5.74 -7.57 -24.24
CA GLY A 135 -4.96 -8.53 -23.48
C GLY A 135 -5.20 -8.45 -21.97
N ALA A 136 -4.16 -8.16 -21.16
CA ALA A 136 -4.23 -8.05 -19.71
C ALA A 136 -5.21 -6.94 -19.24
N HIS A 137 -5.40 -6.82 -17.95
CA HIS A 137 -6.26 -5.81 -17.30
C HIS A 137 -7.77 -6.07 -17.46
N THR A 138 -8.14 -7.36 -17.43
CA THR A 138 -9.53 -7.83 -17.29
C THR A 138 -9.80 -8.35 -15.87
N PRO A 139 -11.07 -8.51 -15.46
CA PRO A 139 -11.40 -9.13 -14.18
C PRO A 139 -10.75 -10.51 -13.99
N GLU A 140 -10.71 -11.33 -15.03
CA GLU A 140 -10.09 -12.67 -15.00
C GLU A 140 -8.57 -12.58 -14.78
N PHE A 141 -7.91 -11.63 -15.42
CA PHE A 141 -6.48 -11.37 -15.21
C PHE A 141 -6.21 -11.01 -13.75
N TYR A 142 -6.97 -10.09 -13.17
CA TYR A 142 -6.77 -9.66 -11.79
C TYR A 142 -7.04 -10.76 -10.78
N VAL A 143 -8.09 -11.55 -10.98
CA VAL A 143 -8.36 -12.73 -10.16
C VAL A 143 -7.27 -13.78 -10.31
N GLY A 144 -6.71 -13.94 -11.51
CA GLY A 144 -5.54 -14.78 -11.75
C GLY A 144 -4.30 -14.30 -10.96
N ARG A 145 -4.05 -12.98 -10.90
CA ARG A 145 -2.95 -12.42 -10.06
C ARG A 145 -3.21 -12.64 -8.57
N LEU A 146 -4.46 -12.46 -8.12
CA LEU A 146 -4.83 -12.77 -6.75
C LEU A 146 -4.60 -14.25 -6.40
N LYS A 147 -4.96 -15.16 -7.29
CA LYS A 147 -4.65 -16.60 -7.12
C LYS A 147 -3.15 -16.84 -6.99
N SER A 148 -2.34 -16.21 -7.83
CA SER A 148 -0.87 -16.33 -7.72
C SER A 148 -0.34 -15.87 -6.36
N ILE A 149 -0.95 -14.84 -5.75
CA ILE A 149 -0.61 -14.39 -4.39
C ILE A 149 -1.00 -15.45 -3.35
N LEU A 150 -2.18 -16.06 -3.48
CA LEU A 150 -2.62 -17.13 -2.58
C LEU A 150 -1.75 -18.39 -2.71
N ASP A 151 -1.40 -18.78 -3.94
CA ASP A 151 -0.56 -19.95 -4.24
C ASP A 151 0.88 -19.78 -3.73
N ALA A 152 1.34 -18.53 -3.59
CA ALA A 152 2.65 -18.23 -3.03
C ALA A 152 2.72 -18.36 -1.50
N ASP A 153 1.61 -18.69 -0.84
CA ASP A 153 1.51 -18.81 0.63
C ASP A 153 2.05 -17.58 1.39
N LEU A 154 1.85 -16.40 0.78
CA LEU A 154 2.33 -15.13 1.32
C LEU A 154 1.39 -14.65 2.43
N PRO A 155 1.85 -14.47 3.67
CA PRO A 155 1.00 -14.00 4.75
C PRO A 155 0.46 -12.59 4.47
N PHE A 156 -0.85 -12.41 4.55
CA PHE A 156 -1.48 -11.09 4.44
C PHE A 156 -2.71 -10.97 5.35
N SER A 157 -3.10 -9.74 5.66
CA SER A 157 -4.26 -9.41 6.49
C SER A 157 -5.43 -8.83 5.70
N SER A 158 -5.16 -8.26 4.53
CA SER A 158 -6.15 -7.64 3.64
C SER A 158 -5.65 -7.59 2.21
N VAL A 159 -6.56 -7.32 1.29
CA VAL A 159 -6.28 -7.18 -0.15
C VAL A 159 -6.72 -5.80 -0.60
N CYS A 160 -5.87 -5.12 -1.37
CA CYS A 160 -6.21 -3.87 -2.01
C CYS A 160 -6.17 -4.01 -3.54
N PHE A 161 -7.21 -3.57 -4.20
CA PHE A 161 -7.21 -3.37 -5.65
C PHE A 161 -6.87 -1.91 -5.92
N LYS A 162 -5.73 -1.66 -6.59
CA LYS A 162 -5.14 -0.32 -6.70
C LYS A 162 -5.14 0.17 -8.13
N ASP A 163 -6.01 1.13 -8.44
CA ASP A 163 -5.99 1.88 -9.69
C ASP A 163 -5.19 3.18 -9.52
N ALA A 164 -3.88 3.09 -9.76
CA ALA A 164 -2.99 4.24 -9.70
C ALA A 164 -3.12 5.16 -10.91
N SER A 165 -3.74 4.71 -11.98
CA SER A 165 -3.96 5.47 -13.21
C SER A 165 -5.29 6.26 -13.19
N GLY A 166 -6.26 5.83 -12.38
CA GLY A 166 -7.61 6.38 -12.39
C GLY A 166 -8.39 6.06 -13.67
N THR A 167 -8.00 5.00 -14.38
CA THR A 167 -8.56 4.69 -15.71
C THR A 167 -9.47 3.48 -15.74
N THR A 168 -9.50 2.67 -14.68
CA THR A 168 -10.33 1.47 -14.61
C THR A 168 -11.81 1.83 -14.54
N THR A 169 -12.62 1.21 -15.38
CA THR A 169 -14.06 1.48 -15.39
C THR A 169 -14.79 0.88 -14.18
N PRO A 170 -15.88 1.49 -13.71
CA PRO A 170 -16.68 0.94 -12.61
C PRO A 170 -17.15 -0.51 -12.83
N ALA A 171 -17.46 -0.88 -14.06
CA ALA A 171 -17.88 -2.25 -14.41
C ALA A 171 -16.74 -3.25 -14.15
N VAL A 172 -15.53 -2.95 -14.61
CA VAL A 172 -14.34 -3.81 -14.38
C VAL A 172 -14.03 -3.92 -12.89
N VAL A 173 -14.14 -2.82 -12.14
CA VAL A 173 -13.96 -2.85 -10.68
C VAL A 173 -15.01 -3.75 -10.03
N TYR A 174 -16.28 -3.57 -10.38
CA TYR A 174 -17.39 -4.37 -9.82
C TYR A 174 -17.20 -5.88 -10.06
N ASP A 175 -16.93 -6.27 -11.31
CA ASP A 175 -16.76 -7.68 -11.67
C ASP A 175 -15.51 -8.28 -11.00
N THR A 176 -14.41 -7.52 -10.94
CA THR A 176 -13.19 -7.93 -10.25
C THR A 176 -13.41 -8.16 -8.77
N ILE A 177 -14.06 -7.21 -8.07
CA ILE A 177 -14.31 -7.32 -6.62
C ILE A 177 -15.29 -8.45 -6.32
N LYS A 178 -16.32 -8.63 -7.14
CA LYS A 178 -17.29 -9.74 -7.00
C LYS A 178 -16.59 -11.10 -7.11
N ALA A 179 -15.74 -11.27 -8.12
CA ALA A 179 -14.98 -12.51 -8.31
C ALA A 179 -13.91 -12.71 -7.22
N ALA A 180 -13.21 -11.65 -6.81
CA ALA A 180 -12.25 -11.70 -5.70
C ALA A 180 -12.93 -12.08 -4.38
N ARG A 181 -14.11 -11.53 -4.09
CA ARG A 181 -14.89 -11.86 -2.89
C ARG A 181 -15.31 -13.33 -2.88
N ALA A 182 -15.70 -13.89 -4.03
CA ALA A 182 -16.02 -15.30 -4.15
C ALA A 182 -14.80 -16.22 -3.86
N LEU A 183 -13.60 -15.76 -4.23
CA LEU A 183 -12.35 -16.49 -4.00
C LEU A 183 -11.86 -16.38 -2.55
N LEU A 184 -11.92 -15.19 -1.95
CA LEU A 184 -11.37 -14.90 -0.62
C LEU A 184 -12.31 -15.25 0.53
N GLY A 185 -13.61 -15.46 0.27
CA GLY A 185 -14.62 -15.61 1.31
C GLY A 185 -15.02 -14.27 1.96
N PRO A 186 -15.94 -14.29 2.95
CA PRO A 186 -16.52 -13.07 3.52
C PRO A 186 -15.58 -12.30 4.45
N ASP A 187 -14.62 -12.97 5.10
CA ASP A 187 -13.88 -12.43 6.24
C ASP A 187 -12.66 -11.60 5.85
N VAL A 188 -12.13 -11.80 4.64
CA VAL A 188 -10.97 -11.03 4.18
C VAL A 188 -11.40 -9.61 3.83
N HIS A 189 -10.74 -8.62 4.45
CA HIS A 189 -10.97 -7.22 4.14
C HIS A 189 -10.47 -6.89 2.73
N ILE A 190 -11.31 -6.25 1.91
CA ILE A 190 -10.98 -5.77 0.56
C ILE A 190 -11.09 -4.26 0.55
N GLN A 191 -10.05 -3.59 0.06
CA GLN A 191 -10.01 -2.14 -0.14
C GLN A 191 -9.87 -1.79 -1.62
N ILE A 192 -10.31 -0.60 -1.98
CA ILE A 192 -9.99 0.05 -3.25
C ILE A 192 -9.12 1.27 -2.96
N HIS A 193 -8.04 1.42 -3.71
CA HIS A 193 -7.25 2.63 -3.79
C HIS A 193 -7.34 3.14 -5.24
N ALA A 194 -7.83 4.32 -5.43
CA ALA A 194 -7.92 4.93 -6.76
C ALA A 194 -7.34 6.35 -6.76
N HIS A 195 -6.74 6.73 -7.87
CA HIS A 195 -6.38 8.10 -8.14
C HIS A 195 -7.48 8.75 -8.96
N GLU A 196 -7.76 9.98 -8.65
CA GLU A 196 -8.67 10.83 -9.42
C GLU A 196 -7.82 11.67 -10.38
N THR A 197 -8.04 11.50 -11.67
CA THR A 197 -7.28 12.16 -12.73
C THR A 197 -8.17 13.00 -13.65
#